data_f4ca3a02ab0e23dd76b55201cf4ceec1
#
_entry.id   f4ca3a02ab0e23dd76b55201cf4ceec1
#
_cell.length_a   1.000
_cell.length_b   1.000
_cell.length_c   1.000
_cell.angle_alpha   90.00
_cell.angle_beta   90.00
_cell.angle_gamma   90.00
#
_symmetry.space_group_name_H-M   'P 1'
#
loop_
_entity.id
_entity.type
_entity.pdbx_description
1 polymer ?
#
loop_
_entity_poly.entity_id
_entity_poly.type
_entity_poly.pdbx_seq_one_letter_code
_entity_poly.pdbx_strand_id
1 'polypeptide(L)'
;MKITIHSFLFLTLLVASISLVTTTNAELKPNVKISPTCGDTSGYGMQLNVNGFEPNSNVGWKLVHPETQSIPSFGYFSTNTTGGFSESEYIEGELEQGKYEIQFFDDANNDGKADQGKKEFIVSMSTPCE
;
A
#
# COMPACT_ATOMS: atom_id res chain seq x y z
N MET A 1 -40.96 27.76 -26.92
CA MET A 1 -40.40 28.23 -25.65
C MET A 1 -40.56 27.25 -24.49
N LYS A 2 -41.73 26.75 -24.25
CA LYS A 2 -41.98 25.81 -23.15
C LYS A 2 -41.22 24.47 -23.27
N ILE A 3 -41.02 23.97 -24.47
CA ILE A 3 -40.32 22.72 -24.77
C ILE A 3 -38.84 22.80 -24.42
N THR A 4 -38.22 23.95 -24.67
CA THR A 4 -36.78 24.15 -24.37
C THR A 4 -36.46 24.14 -22.90
N ILE A 5 -37.36 24.66 -22.05
CA ILE A 5 -37.22 24.70 -20.61
C ILE A 5 -37.31 23.30 -20.02
N HIS A 6 -38.17 22.45 -20.54
CA HIS A 6 -38.33 21.06 -20.08
C HIS A 6 -37.12 20.20 -20.41
N SER A 7 -36.54 20.39 -21.59
CA SER A 7 -35.31 19.70 -21.99
C SER A 7 -34.12 20.05 -21.09
N PHE A 8 -34.04 21.31 -20.71
CA PHE A 8 -32.96 21.77 -19.82
C PHE A 8 -33.06 21.20 -18.43
N LEU A 9 -34.24 21.13 -17.84
CA LEU A 9 -34.49 20.53 -16.53
C LEU A 9 -34.16 19.03 -16.50
N PHE A 10 -34.46 18.33 -17.56
CA PHE A 10 -34.16 16.92 -17.69
C PHE A 10 -32.65 16.65 -17.72
N LEU A 11 -31.91 17.48 -18.44
CA LEU A 11 -30.45 17.37 -18.51
C LEU A 11 -29.79 17.59 -17.15
N THR A 12 -30.27 18.55 -16.38
CA THR A 12 -29.75 18.83 -15.04
C THR A 12 -29.92 17.64 -14.08
N LEU A 13 -31.05 16.96 -14.14
CA LEU A 13 -31.31 15.77 -13.33
C LEU A 13 -30.38 14.61 -13.68
N LEU A 14 -30.03 14.42 -14.93
CA LEU A 14 -29.12 13.38 -15.38
C LEU A 14 -27.69 13.61 -14.83
N VAL A 15 -27.22 14.82 -14.85
CA VAL A 15 -25.89 15.21 -14.34
C VAL A 15 -25.81 14.97 -12.82
N ALA A 16 -26.84 15.31 -12.08
CA ALA A 16 -26.92 15.07 -10.65
C ALA A 16 -26.85 13.58 -10.30
N SER A 17 -27.51 12.72 -11.07
CA SER A 17 -27.49 11.27 -10.87
C SER A 17 -26.09 10.67 -11.09
N ILE A 18 -25.35 11.12 -12.09
CA ILE A 18 -23.99 10.69 -12.36
C ILE A 18 -23.04 11.11 -11.23
N SER A 19 -23.18 12.29 -10.70
CA SER A 19 -22.37 12.78 -9.59
C SER A 19 -22.55 11.95 -8.32
N LEU A 20 -23.75 11.50 -8.03
CA LEU A 20 -24.04 10.64 -6.87
C LEU A 20 -23.41 9.25 -6.99
N VAL A 21 -23.32 8.67 -8.17
CA VAL A 21 -22.69 7.38 -8.39
C VAL A 21 -21.17 7.44 -8.16
N THR A 22 -20.51 8.52 -8.54
CA THR A 22 -19.08 8.68 -8.39
C THR A 22 -18.62 8.92 -6.94
N THR A 23 -19.50 9.37 -6.05
CA THR A 23 -19.17 9.63 -4.65
C THR A 23 -19.32 8.44 -3.72
N THR A 24 -19.84 7.31 -4.19
CA THR A 24 -20.09 6.11 -3.37
C THR A 24 -18.93 5.12 -3.31
N ASN A 25 -17.87 5.34 -4.06
CA ASN A 25 -16.68 4.47 -4.06
C ASN A 25 -15.77 4.82 -2.89
N ALA A 26 -16.00 4.18 -1.75
CA ALA A 26 -15.09 4.28 -0.62
C ALA A 26 -13.78 3.57 -0.94
N GLU A 27 -12.65 4.24 -0.77
CA GLU A 27 -11.34 3.61 -0.86
C GLU A 27 -11.13 2.64 0.30
N LEU A 28 -10.79 1.40 -0.01
CA LEU A 28 -10.37 0.42 0.97
C LEU A 28 -8.94 0.74 1.41
N LYS A 29 -8.73 0.83 2.71
CA LYS A 29 -7.38 1.01 3.25
C LYS A 29 -6.62 -0.31 3.18
N PRO A 30 -5.34 -0.29 2.80
CA PRO A 30 -4.50 -1.48 2.87
C PRO A 30 -4.40 -1.99 4.30
N ASN A 31 -4.29 -3.31 4.44
CA ASN A 31 -4.02 -3.97 5.71
C ASN A 31 -2.81 -4.85 5.53
N VAL A 32 -1.82 -4.66 6.39
CA VAL A 32 -0.57 -5.42 6.38
C VAL A 32 -0.33 -6.00 7.75
N LYS A 33 -0.11 -7.32 7.80
CA LYS A 33 0.31 -8.02 9.01
C LYS A 33 1.64 -8.69 8.76
N ILE A 34 2.57 -8.45 9.67
CA ILE A 34 3.91 -9.03 9.64
C ILE A 34 4.10 -9.84 10.91
N SER A 35 4.71 -11.02 10.80
CA SER A 35 5.07 -11.84 11.94
C SER A 35 6.43 -12.52 11.69
N PRO A 36 7.38 -12.44 12.61
CA PRO A 36 7.39 -11.61 13.83
C PRO A 36 7.65 -10.13 13.52
N THR A 37 7.45 -9.25 14.51
CA THR A 37 7.76 -7.81 14.41
C THR A 37 9.13 -7.46 14.97
N CYS A 38 9.97 -8.44 15.18
CA CYS A 38 11.36 -8.27 15.55
C CYS A 38 12.22 -9.32 14.87
N GLY A 39 13.49 -9.02 14.69
CA GLY A 39 14.44 -9.92 14.04
C GLY A 39 15.84 -9.80 14.63
N ASP A 40 16.70 -10.74 14.26
CA ASP A 40 18.11 -10.69 14.63
C ASP A 40 18.88 -9.67 13.80
N THR A 41 19.96 -9.17 14.34
CA THR A 41 20.88 -8.28 13.61
C THR A 41 21.57 -8.96 12.43
N SER A 42 21.62 -10.29 12.41
CA SER A 42 22.19 -11.07 11.31
C SER A 42 21.21 -11.35 10.18
N GLY A 43 19.94 -11.08 10.38
CA GLY A 43 18.91 -11.27 9.37
C GLY A 43 17.51 -11.28 9.95
N TYR A 44 16.53 -11.10 9.10
CA TYR A 44 15.14 -11.03 9.52
C TYR A 44 14.23 -11.81 8.56
N GLY A 45 13.62 -12.87 9.07
CA GLY A 45 12.59 -13.61 8.35
C GLY A 45 11.21 -13.15 8.76
N MET A 46 10.37 -12.85 7.81
CA MET A 46 9.00 -12.39 8.07
C MET A 46 7.98 -13.13 7.23
N GLN A 47 6.82 -13.36 7.81
CA GLN A 47 5.62 -13.78 7.11
C GLN A 47 4.75 -12.56 6.88
N LEU A 48 4.42 -12.30 5.63
CA LEU A 48 3.58 -11.17 5.22
C LEU A 48 2.19 -11.65 4.86
N ASN A 49 1.19 -11.00 5.41
CA ASN A 49 -0.20 -11.14 4.98
C ASN A 49 -0.74 -9.75 4.66
N VAL A 50 -1.08 -9.53 3.42
CA VAL A 50 -1.40 -8.22 2.89
C VAL A 50 -2.70 -8.28 2.10
N ASN A 51 -3.51 -7.24 2.20
CA ASN A 51 -4.67 -7.05 1.34
C ASN A 51 -5.04 -5.56 1.24
N GLY A 52 -5.90 -5.23 0.27
CA GLY A 52 -6.41 -3.87 0.11
C GLY A 52 -5.54 -2.94 -0.72
N PHE A 53 -4.46 -3.43 -1.31
CA PHE A 53 -3.69 -2.70 -2.32
C PHE A 53 -4.35 -2.78 -3.70
N GLU A 54 -3.74 -2.20 -4.70
CA GLU A 54 -4.23 -2.27 -6.07
C GLU A 54 -4.26 -3.73 -6.56
N PRO A 55 -5.38 -4.25 -7.07
CA PRO A 55 -5.45 -5.62 -7.58
C PRO A 55 -4.59 -5.84 -8.83
N ASN A 56 -4.05 -7.05 -8.96
CA ASN A 56 -3.25 -7.48 -10.12
C ASN A 56 -2.14 -6.49 -10.49
N SER A 57 -1.44 -6.01 -9.47
CA SER A 57 -0.42 -4.99 -9.61
C SER A 57 0.79 -5.34 -8.74
N ASN A 58 1.73 -4.43 -8.64
CA ASN A 58 2.90 -4.59 -7.79
C ASN A 58 2.83 -3.71 -6.57
N VAL A 59 3.28 -4.24 -5.45
CA VAL A 59 3.47 -3.51 -4.19
C VAL A 59 4.95 -3.52 -3.89
N GLY A 60 5.54 -2.34 -3.77
CA GLY A 60 6.91 -2.17 -3.32
C GLY A 60 6.99 -2.15 -1.81
N TRP A 61 8.13 -2.58 -1.28
CA TRP A 61 8.43 -2.45 0.13
C TRP A 61 9.87 -2.02 0.34
N LYS A 62 10.09 -1.27 1.42
CA LYS A 62 11.42 -0.83 1.84
C LYS A 62 11.56 -1.01 3.34
N LEU A 63 12.70 -1.57 3.76
CA LEU A 63 13.10 -1.55 5.16
C LEU A 63 13.93 -0.28 5.37
N VAL A 64 13.47 0.59 6.26
CA VAL A 64 14.08 1.91 6.48
C VAL A 64 14.50 2.05 7.94
N HIS A 65 15.73 2.48 8.16
CA HIS A 65 16.18 2.90 9.49
C HIS A 65 15.79 4.36 9.67
N PRO A 66 14.82 4.70 10.54
CA PRO A 66 14.23 6.04 10.56
C PRO A 66 15.21 7.14 10.98
N GLU A 67 16.19 6.81 11.82
CA GLU A 67 17.19 7.80 12.28
C GLU A 67 18.19 8.18 11.20
N THR A 68 18.67 7.19 10.43
CA THR A 68 19.71 7.41 9.42
C THR A 68 19.16 7.52 8.01
N GLN A 69 17.87 7.18 7.81
CA GLN A 69 17.24 7.09 6.50
C GLN A 69 17.89 6.06 5.56
N SER A 70 18.72 5.16 6.09
CA SER A 70 19.28 4.09 5.29
C SER A 70 18.22 3.05 4.92
N ILE A 71 18.37 2.47 3.73
CA ILE A 71 17.47 1.44 3.21
C ILE A 71 18.28 0.16 3.00
N PRO A 72 18.44 -0.67 4.05
CA PRO A 72 19.24 -1.88 3.94
C PRO A 72 18.63 -2.94 3.03
N SER A 73 17.32 -2.91 2.83
CA SER A 73 16.65 -3.88 1.96
C SER A 73 15.37 -3.30 1.35
N PHE A 74 15.03 -3.77 0.16
CA PHE A 74 13.80 -3.42 -0.54
C PHE A 74 13.40 -4.55 -1.49
N GLY A 75 12.16 -4.53 -1.93
CA GLY A 75 11.66 -5.51 -2.89
C GLY A 75 10.24 -5.17 -3.32
N TYR A 76 9.58 -6.12 -3.98
CA TYR A 76 8.18 -5.99 -4.37
C TYR A 76 7.50 -7.34 -4.50
N PHE A 77 6.18 -7.30 -4.41
CA PHE A 77 5.30 -8.45 -4.57
C PHE A 77 4.22 -8.14 -5.58
N SER A 78 3.72 -9.18 -6.24
CA SER A 78 2.56 -9.07 -7.10
C SER A 78 1.29 -9.35 -6.29
N THR A 79 0.30 -8.51 -6.45
CA THR A 79 -1.00 -8.70 -5.80
C THR A 79 -1.93 -9.57 -6.63
N ASN A 80 -2.87 -10.24 -5.95
CA ASN A 80 -3.93 -11.02 -6.56
C ASN A 80 -5.13 -10.14 -6.94
N THR A 81 -6.25 -10.77 -7.32
CA THR A 81 -7.48 -10.07 -7.75
C THR A 81 -8.13 -9.23 -6.66
N THR A 82 -7.78 -9.44 -5.40
CA THR A 82 -8.30 -8.66 -4.26
C THR A 82 -7.28 -7.66 -3.70
N GLY A 83 -6.14 -7.50 -4.36
CA GLY A 83 -5.08 -6.60 -3.91
C GLY A 83 -4.28 -7.12 -2.73
N GLY A 84 -4.21 -8.43 -2.58
CA GLY A 84 -3.51 -9.07 -1.48
C GLY A 84 -2.43 -10.04 -1.92
N PHE A 85 -1.65 -10.48 -0.97
CA PHE A 85 -0.70 -11.57 -1.09
C PHE A 85 -0.34 -12.12 0.29
N SER A 86 0.18 -13.35 0.30
CA SER A 86 0.71 -13.99 1.51
C SER A 86 2.03 -14.63 1.14
N GLU A 87 3.11 -14.12 1.68
CA GLU A 87 4.46 -14.52 1.31
C GLU A 87 5.39 -14.54 2.51
N SER A 88 6.43 -15.36 2.41
CA SER A 88 7.55 -15.35 3.34
C SER A 88 8.72 -14.63 2.69
N GLU A 89 9.33 -13.73 3.42
CA GLU A 89 10.48 -12.98 2.97
C GLU A 89 11.60 -13.08 4.00
N TYR A 90 12.82 -13.15 3.54
CA TYR A 90 14.00 -13.14 4.40
C TYR A 90 14.94 -12.01 3.98
N ILE A 91 15.20 -11.12 4.92
CA ILE A 91 16.12 -9.99 4.72
C ILE A 91 17.49 -10.44 5.23
N GLU A 92 18.41 -10.66 4.30
CA GLU A 92 19.77 -11.03 4.61
C GLU A 92 20.63 -9.80 4.91
N GLY A 93 21.62 -9.98 5.76
CA GLY A 93 22.64 -8.98 6.03
C GLY A 93 22.65 -8.51 7.47
N GLU A 94 23.60 -7.66 7.76
CA GLU A 94 23.77 -7.09 9.09
C GLU A 94 22.81 -5.90 9.25
N LEU A 95 21.87 -6.04 10.20
CA LEU A 95 20.98 -4.97 10.59
C LEU A 95 21.54 -4.32 11.88
N GLU A 96 21.50 -3.01 11.93
CA GLU A 96 21.83 -2.28 13.14
C GLU A 96 20.77 -2.55 14.23
N GLN A 97 21.16 -2.46 15.48
CA GLN A 97 20.21 -2.52 16.59
C GLN A 97 19.30 -1.29 16.57
N GLY A 98 18.04 -1.49 16.87
CA GLY A 98 17.10 -0.40 17.01
C GLY A 98 15.78 -0.66 16.31
N LYS A 99 15.08 0.42 16.05
CA LYS A 99 13.77 0.40 15.38
C LYS A 99 13.94 0.62 13.90
N TYR A 100 13.13 -0.12 13.15
CA TYR A 100 13.01 0.02 11.70
C TYR A 100 11.56 0.23 11.33
N GLU A 101 11.34 0.78 10.16
CA GLU A 101 10.05 0.86 9.52
C GLU A 101 10.09 0.05 8.23
N ILE A 102 9.03 -0.73 7.98
CA ILE A 102 8.81 -1.34 6.68
C ILE A 102 7.70 -0.58 6.02
N GLN A 103 8.01 0.06 4.91
CA GLN A 103 7.09 0.86 4.12
C GLN A 103 6.58 0.02 2.95
N PHE A 104 5.26 -0.04 2.81
CA PHE A 104 4.58 -0.70 1.70
C PHE A 104 3.83 0.34 0.88
N PHE A 105 3.89 0.23 -0.43
CA PHE A 105 3.27 1.21 -1.32
C PHE A 105 2.93 0.57 -2.67
N ASP A 106 1.84 1.04 -3.29
CA ASP A 106 1.53 0.66 -4.66
C ASP A 106 2.62 1.17 -5.59
N ASP A 107 3.15 0.29 -6.43
CA ASP A 107 4.25 0.58 -7.35
C ASP A 107 4.10 -0.26 -8.63
N ALA A 108 3.11 0.09 -9.44
CA ALA A 108 2.75 -0.67 -10.63
C ALA A 108 3.90 -0.77 -11.64
N ASN A 109 4.75 0.23 -11.72
CA ASN A 109 5.87 0.29 -12.67
C ASN A 109 7.22 -0.12 -12.08
N ASN A 110 7.26 -0.53 -10.81
CA ASN A 110 8.48 -0.96 -10.11
C ASN A 110 9.60 0.10 -10.11
N ASP A 111 9.25 1.36 -9.96
CA ASP A 111 10.22 2.45 -9.92
C ASP A 111 10.79 2.74 -8.51
N GLY A 112 10.29 2.03 -7.51
CA GLY A 112 10.70 2.19 -6.12
C GLY A 112 10.05 3.37 -5.41
N LYS A 113 9.04 3.97 -6.02
CA LYS A 113 8.28 5.10 -5.45
C LYS A 113 6.81 4.77 -5.44
N ALA A 114 6.11 5.26 -4.42
CA ALA A 114 4.67 5.14 -4.36
C ALA A 114 4.00 5.77 -5.58
N ASP A 115 3.02 5.08 -6.15
CA ASP A 115 2.24 5.62 -7.25
C ASP A 115 1.50 6.88 -6.83
N GLN A 116 1.34 7.79 -7.76
CA GLN A 116 0.70 9.08 -7.49
C GLN A 116 -0.71 8.89 -6.94
N GLY A 117 -1.01 9.59 -5.84
CA GLY A 117 -2.31 9.52 -5.18
C GLY A 117 -2.52 8.29 -4.29
N LYS A 118 -1.54 7.44 -4.17
CA LYS A 118 -1.57 6.27 -3.29
C LYS A 118 -0.82 6.53 -1.99
N LYS A 119 -1.29 5.93 -0.92
CA LYS A 119 -0.69 6.09 0.41
C LYS A 119 0.27 4.96 0.71
N GLU A 120 1.31 5.29 1.45
CA GLU A 120 2.19 4.29 2.03
C GLU A 120 1.56 3.71 3.29
N PHE A 121 1.79 2.44 3.53
CA PHE A 121 1.44 1.77 4.77
C PHE A 121 2.73 1.38 5.49
N ILE A 122 2.86 1.77 6.76
CA ILE A 122 4.09 1.61 7.51
C ILE A 122 3.86 0.66 8.67
N VAL A 123 4.75 -0.32 8.81
CA VAL A 123 4.76 -1.25 9.94
C VAL A 123 6.11 -1.13 10.65
N SER A 124 6.08 -1.02 11.96
CA SER A 124 7.29 -0.94 12.77
C SER A 124 7.82 -2.33 13.10
N MET A 125 9.13 -2.49 13.07
CA MET A 125 9.83 -3.67 13.57
C MET A 125 11.04 -3.25 14.38
N SER A 126 11.62 -4.15 15.14
CA SER A 126 12.79 -3.87 15.96
C SER A 126 13.84 -4.97 15.86
N THR A 127 15.09 -4.62 16.11
CA THR A 127 16.22 -5.54 16.21
C THR A 127 17.04 -5.23 17.48
N PRO A 128 17.49 -6.23 18.23
CA PRO A 128 17.05 -7.62 18.18
C PRO A 128 15.68 -7.82 18.82
N CYS A 129 15.17 -9.05 18.75
CA CYS A 129 14.02 -9.43 19.57
C CYS A 129 14.40 -9.37 21.05
N GLU A 130 13.56 -8.75 21.83
CA GLU A 130 13.73 -8.70 23.29
C GLU A 130 13.25 -9.97 23.96
#